data_b232649c6b2ba301b763fc3a9ad50a45
#
_entry.id   b232649c6b2ba301b763fc3a9ad50a45
#
_cell.length_a   1.000
_cell.length_b   1.000
_cell.length_c   1.000
_cell.angle_alpha   90.00
_cell.angle_beta   90.00
_cell.angle_gamma   90.00
#
_symmetry.space_group_name_H-M   'P 1'
#
loop_
_entity.id
_entity.type
_entity.pdbx_description
1 polymer ?
#
loop_
_entity_poly.entity_id
_entity_poly.type
_entity_poly.pdbx_seq_one_letter_code
_entity_poly.pdbx_strand_id
1 'polypeptide(L)'
;MIRSVITGLIVYTEDKNGHREEYRSSGDTHFDCPMAVLINQDSASASEIFAGAIKDYNYGTLIGTTTFGKGIVQSLFPLEDGDAIKLTTAKYFTPNGNYIHGVGIDPDIELEY
;
A
#
# COMPACT_ATOMS: atom_id res chain seq x y z
N MET A 1 5.45 12.12 3.84
CA MET A 1 5.99 12.13 2.48
C MET A 1 4.95 11.80 1.43
N ILE A 2 4.24 10.69 1.54
CA ILE A 2 3.20 10.34 0.55
C ILE A 2 2.13 11.42 0.42
N ARG A 3 1.81 12.12 1.50
CA ARG A 3 0.81 13.20 1.51
C ARG A 3 1.23 14.42 0.69
N SER A 4 2.53 14.60 0.43
CA SER A 4 3.02 15.71 -0.38
C SER A 4 3.16 15.33 -1.86
N VAL A 5 2.91 14.06 -2.20
CA VAL A 5 3.05 13.53 -3.56
C VAL A 5 1.70 13.36 -4.24
N ILE A 6 0.71 12.88 -3.50
CA ILE A 6 -0.58 12.45 -4.05
C ILE A 6 -1.72 13.25 -3.43
N THR A 7 -2.66 13.69 -4.26
CA THR A 7 -3.92 14.32 -3.82
C THR A 7 -5.04 13.30 -3.93
N GLY A 8 -5.79 13.10 -2.85
CA GLY A 8 -6.96 12.23 -2.82
C GLY A 8 -6.73 10.93 -2.06
N LEU A 9 -7.42 9.88 -2.48
CA LEU A 9 -7.35 8.58 -1.81
C LEU A 9 -5.99 7.92 -2.00
N ILE A 10 -5.34 7.55 -0.90
CA ILE A 10 -4.03 6.89 -0.93
C ILE A 10 -4.18 5.37 -0.85
N VAL A 11 -5.01 4.92 0.09
CA VAL A 11 -5.24 3.50 0.36
C VAL A 11 -6.56 3.38 1.11
N TYR A 12 -7.24 2.27 0.99
CA TYR A 12 -8.34 1.96 1.87
C TYR A 12 -8.22 0.54 2.40
N THR A 13 -8.87 0.31 3.55
CA THR A 13 -8.96 -1.00 4.16
C THR A 13 -10.41 -1.44 4.19
N GLU A 14 -10.62 -2.75 4.15
CA GLU A 14 -11.94 -3.34 4.25
C GLU A 14 -11.88 -4.56 5.16
N ASP A 15 -12.75 -4.62 6.17
CA ASP A 15 -12.83 -5.74 7.07
C ASP A 15 -13.78 -6.83 6.55
N LYS A 16 -13.91 -7.92 7.29
CA LYS A 16 -14.76 -9.06 6.91
C LYS A 16 -16.24 -8.72 6.81
N ASN A 17 -16.67 -7.61 7.41
CA ASN A 17 -18.06 -7.15 7.39
C ASN A 17 -18.31 -6.12 6.27
N GLY A 18 -17.31 -5.85 5.45
CA GLY A 18 -17.40 -4.87 4.38
C GLY A 18 -17.23 -3.44 4.87
N HIS A 19 -16.80 -3.23 6.11
CA HIS A 19 -16.55 -1.90 6.64
C HIS A 19 -15.28 -1.33 6.03
N ARG A 20 -15.41 -0.20 5.34
CA ARG A 20 -14.33 0.44 4.60
C ARG A 20 -13.81 1.67 5.35
N GLU A 21 -12.49 1.77 5.45
CA GLU A 21 -11.82 2.92 6.03
C GLU A 21 -10.86 3.50 5.01
N GLU A 22 -11.01 4.79 4.71
CA GLU A 22 -10.23 5.45 3.66
C GLU A 22 -9.21 6.40 4.26
N TYR A 23 -8.01 6.41 3.67
CA TYR A 23 -6.91 7.31 4.04
C TYR A 23 -6.62 8.21 2.86
N ARG A 24 -6.83 9.53 3.04
CA ARG A 24 -6.73 10.51 1.97
C ARG A 24 -5.68 11.55 2.27
N SER A 25 -5.11 12.10 1.20
CA SER A 25 -4.24 13.27 1.27
C SER A 25 -5.05 14.53 1.02
N SER A 26 -4.74 15.60 1.75
CA SER A 26 -5.40 16.90 1.58
C SER A 26 -5.01 17.59 0.27
N GLY A 27 -3.83 17.29 -0.25
CA GLY A 27 -3.31 17.93 -1.45
C GLY A 27 -2.75 19.33 -1.24
N ASP A 28 -2.59 19.73 0.02
CA ASP A 28 -2.09 21.07 0.34
C ASP A 28 -0.66 21.30 -0.12
N THR A 29 0.14 20.25 -0.13
CA THR A 29 1.52 20.28 -0.61
C THR A 29 1.65 19.24 -1.72
N HIS A 30 2.10 19.66 -2.88
CA HIS A 30 2.16 18.81 -4.05
C HIS A 30 3.59 18.73 -4.58
N PHE A 31 4.07 17.51 -4.75
CA PHE A 31 5.40 17.26 -5.33
C PHE A 31 5.24 17.15 -6.85
N ASP A 32 5.74 18.14 -7.56
CA ASP A 32 5.50 18.29 -9.00
C ASP A 32 6.77 18.08 -9.81
N CYS A 33 7.31 16.88 -9.77
CA CYS A 33 8.51 16.47 -10.50
C CYS A 33 8.30 15.11 -11.12
N PRO A 34 8.97 14.79 -12.24
CA PRO A 34 9.04 13.42 -12.73
C PRO A 34 9.59 12.49 -11.65
N MET A 35 9.00 11.31 -11.51
CA MET A 35 9.34 10.37 -10.43
C MET A 35 9.53 8.97 -10.97
N ALA A 36 10.56 8.29 -10.47
CA ALA A 36 10.74 6.86 -10.66
C ALA A 36 10.83 6.21 -9.28
N VAL A 37 10.15 5.10 -9.10
CA VAL A 37 10.13 4.36 -7.83
C VAL A 37 10.72 2.98 -8.06
N LEU A 38 11.77 2.66 -7.33
CA LEU A 38 12.41 1.35 -7.40
C LEU A 38 11.71 0.38 -6.45
N ILE A 39 11.28 -0.75 -6.95
CA ILE A 39 10.58 -1.78 -6.18
C ILE A 39 11.19 -3.15 -6.45
N ASN A 40 11.11 -4.03 -5.46
CA ASN A 40 11.47 -5.42 -5.62
C ASN A 40 10.69 -6.31 -4.64
N GLN A 41 11.02 -7.59 -4.62
CA GLN A 41 10.35 -8.58 -3.77
C GLN A 41 10.49 -8.31 -2.27
N ASP A 42 11.39 -7.43 -1.87
CA ASP A 42 11.55 -7.04 -0.46
C ASP A 42 10.73 -5.80 -0.09
N SER A 43 10.13 -5.16 -1.09
CA SER A 43 9.22 -4.03 -0.86
C SER A 43 7.90 -4.54 -0.30
N ALA A 44 7.58 -4.17 0.92
CA ALA A 44 6.41 -4.70 1.62
C ALA A 44 5.67 -3.63 2.42
N SER A 45 4.41 -3.90 2.76
CA SER A 45 3.57 -3.07 3.63
C SER A 45 3.47 -1.62 3.14
N ALA A 46 4.01 -0.67 3.92
CA ALA A 46 3.94 0.76 3.60
C ALA A 46 4.55 1.10 2.24
N SER A 47 5.61 0.39 1.86
CA SER A 47 6.23 0.56 0.53
C SER A 47 5.26 0.17 -0.58
N GLU A 48 4.47 -0.86 -0.37
CA GLU A 48 3.47 -1.31 -1.35
C GLU A 48 2.30 -0.34 -1.42
N ILE A 49 1.90 0.25 -0.30
CA ILE A 49 0.87 1.29 -0.26
C ILE A 49 1.32 2.49 -1.09
N PHE A 50 2.55 2.94 -0.89
CA PHE A 50 3.13 4.04 -1.66
C PHE A 50 3.21 3.71 -3.15
N ALA A 51 3.79 2.56 -3.50
CA ALA A 51 3.93 2.14 -4.89
C ALA A 51 2.57 1.97 -5.58
N GLY A 52 1.60 1.39 -4.89
CA GLY A 52 0.26 1.19 -5.43
C GLY A 52 -0.46 2.50 -5.71
N ALA A 53 -0.32 3.48 -4.84
CA ALA A 53 -0.91 4.80 -5.05
C ALA A 53 -0.24 5.53 -6.22
N ILE A 54 1.08 5.50 -6.30
CA ILE A 54 1.82 6.11 -7.42
C ILE A 54 1.38 5.49 -8.75
N LYS A 55 1.25 4.17 -8.80
CA LYS A 55 0.84 3.46 -10.00
C LYS A 55 -0.59 3.79 -10.42
N ASP A 56 -1.53 3.76 -9.47
CA ASP A 56 -2.94 3.97 -9.76
C ASP A 56 -3.23 5.39 -10.24
N TYR A 57 -2.50 6.38 -9.72
CA TYR A 57 -2.62 7.77 -10.19
C TYR A 57 -1.73 8.07 -11.40
N ASN A 58 -0.93 7.12 -11.84
CA ASN A 58 0.04 7.31 -12.91
C ASN A 58 0.96 8.50 -12.64
N TYR A 59 1.37 8.65 -11.38
CA TYR A 59 2.14 9.79 -10.92
C TYR A 59 3.64 9.63 -11.16
N GLY A 60 4.09 8.40 -11.32
CA GLY A 60 5.49 8.07 -11.58
C GLY A 60 5.61 6.71 -12.23
N THR A 61 6.83 6.31 -12.52
CA THR A 61 7.13 5.02 -13.14
C THR A 61 7.72 4.07 -12.11
N LEU A 62 7.14 2.87 -11.99
CA LEU A 62 7.66 1.83 -11.12
C LEU A 62 8.63 0.95 -11.90
N ILE A 63 9.83 0.80 -11.36
CA ILE A 63 10.91 0.05 -12.00
C ILE A 63 11.42 -1.03 -11.06
N GLY A 64 11.55 -2.25 -11.54
CA GLY A 64 12.09 -3.35 -10.75
C GLY A 64 11.34 -4.64 -10.95
N THR A 65 10.98 -5.30 -9.85
CA THR A 65 10.22 -6.55 -9.85
C THR A 65 9.02 -6.43 -8.94
N THR A 66 8.08 -7.37 -9.05
CA THR A 66 6.85 -7.37 -8.24
C THR A 66 7.17 -7.34 -6.75
N THR A 67 6.45 -6.52 -6.00
CA THR A 67 6.63 -6.38 -4.56
C THR A 67 6.22 -7.62 -3.79
N PHE A 68 6.49 -7.63 -2.48
CA PHE A 68 6.31 -8.80 -1.60
C PHE A 68 4.86 -9.31 -1.58
N GLY A 69 3.89 -8.42 -1.55
CA GLY A 69 2.48 -8.82 -1.48
C GLY A 69 1.94 -8.98 -0.07
N LYS A 70 2.27 -8.03 0.82
CA LYS A 70 1.72 -8.00 2.18
C LYS A 70 0.72 -6.86 2.31
N GLY A 71 -0.55 -7.17 2.08
CA GLY A 71 -1.63 -6.18 2.06
C GLY A 71 -2.73 -6.45 3.08
N ILE A 72 -2.37 -6.84 4.30
CA ILE A 72 -3.33 -7.10 5.37
C ILE A 72 -3.01 -6.27 6.60
N VAL A 73 -4.06 -5.92 7.34
CA VAL A 73 -3.94 -5.30 8.66
C VAL A 73 -4.03 -6.41 9.70
N GLN A 74 -3.04 -6.50 10.56
CA GLN A 74 -3.03 -7.46 11.66
C GLN A 74 -3.11 -6.71 12.99
N SER A 75 -3.96 -7.20 13.88
CA SER A 75 -4.13 -6.62 15.21
C SER A 75 -3.69 -7.62 16.26
N LEU A 76 -3.06 -7.12 17.31
CA LEU A 76 -2.57 -7.93 18.42
C LEU A 76 -3.56 -7.83 19.57
N PHE A 77 -4.08 -8.97 20.00
CA PHE A 77 -5.03 -9.05 21.11
C PHE A 77 -4.34 -9.72 22.30
N PRO A 78 -4.00 -8.97 23.37
CA PRO A 78 -3.36 -9.58 24.54
C PRO A 78 -4.32 -10.48 25.31
N LEU A 79 -3.80 -11.58 25.84
CA LEU A 79 -4.52 -12.52 26.67
C LEU A 79 -4.15 -12.34 28.15
N GLU A 80 -5.02 -12.84 29.05
CA GLU A 80 -4.84 -12.67 30.50
C GLU A 80 -3.57 -13.30 31.05
N ASP A 81 -3.06 -14.35 30.42
CA ASP A 81 -1.86 -15.08 30.87
C ASP A 81 -0.55 -14.50 30.32
N GLY A 82 -0.59 -13.34 29.69
CA GLY A 82 0.59 -12.71 29.12
C GLY A 82 0.86 -13.08 27.66
N ASP A 83 0.13 -14.02 27.11
CA ASP A 83 0.19 -14.35 25.68
C ASP A 83 -0.59 -13.33 24.85
N ALA A 84 -0.47 -13.43 23.54
CA ALA A 84 -1.20 -12.56 22.63
C ALA A 84 -1.58 -13.33 21.35
N ILE A 85 -2.71 -12.93 20.77
CA ILE A 85 -3.18 -13.47 19.49
C ILE A 85 -3.03 -12.40 18.43
N LYS A 86 -2.42 -12.75 17.30
CA LYS A 86 -2.26 -11.88 16.12
C LYS A 86 -3.26 -12.32 15.06
N LEU A 87 -4.22 -11.45 14.78
CA LEU A 87 -5.31 -11.75 13.84
C LEU A 87 -5.32 -10.74 12.70
N THR A 88 -5.65 -11.23 11.51
CA THR A 88 -5.94 -10.36 10.36
C THR A 88 -7.32 -9.76 10.54
N THR A 89 -7.39 -8.43 10.59
CA THR A 89 -8.64 -7.69 10.83
C THR A 89 -9.14 -6.95 9.60
N ALA A 90 -8.28 -6.67 8.63
CA ALA A 90 -8.68 -5.97 7.40
C ALA A 90 -7.68 -6.23 6.28
N LYS A 91 -8.09 -5.85 5.06
CA LYS A 91 -7.27 -5.97 3.86
C LYS A 91 -7.01 -4.58 3.28
N TYR A 92 -5.81 -4.38 2.73
CA TYR A 92 -5.45 -3.14 2.03
C TYR A 92 -5.79 -3.23 0.55
N PHE A 93 -6.30 -2.12 0.02
CA PHE A 93 -6.58 -1.95 -1.40
C PHE A 93 -5.98 -0.65 -1.89
N THR A 94 -5.48 -0.65 -3.13
CA THR A 94 -4.99 0.57 -3.80
C THR A 94 -6.18 1.50 -4.11
N PRO A 95 -5.93 2.76 -4.47
CA PRO A 95 -7.02 3.68 -4.82
C PRO A 95 -7.98 3.14 -5.89
N ASN A 96 -7.47 2.39 -6.86
CA ASN A 96 -8.31 1.77 -7.91
C ASN A 96 -8.97 0.45 -7.47
N GLY A 97 -8.81 0.04 -6.22
CA GLY A 97 -9.46 -1.14 -5.68
C GLY A 97 -8.69 -2.45 -5.90
N ASN A 98 -7.41 -2.39 -6.19
CA ASN A 98 -6.59 -3.58 -6.37
C ASN A 98 -6.15 -4.15 -5.03
N TYR A 99 -6.35 -5.44 -4.83
CA TYR A 99 -5.95 -6.13 -3.61
C TYR A 99 -4.45 -6.42 -3.63
N ILE A 100 -3.76 -6.04 -2.57
CA ILE A 100 -2.29 -6.12 -2.50
C ILE A 100 -1.82 -7.49 -2.00
N HIS A 101 -2.50 -8.07 -1.00
CA HIS A 101 -2.01 -9.27 -0.32
C HIS A 101 -1.99 -10.49 -1.24
N GLY A 102 -0.84 -11.16 -1.29
CA GLY A 102 -0.63 -12.34 -2.13
C GLY A 102 -0.39 -12.02 -3.61
N VAL A 103 -0.54 -10.76 -4.00
CA VAL A 103 -0.41 -10.33 -5.39
C VAL A 103 0.76 -9.37 -5.57
N GLY A 104 0.91 -8.40 -4.66
CA GLY A 104 1.91 -7.36 -4.76
C GLY A 104 1.56 -6.30 -5.77
N ILE A 105 2.52 -5.42 -6.03
CA ILE A 105 2.42 -4.35 -7.03
C ILE A 105 3.42 -4.66 -8.14
N ASP A 106 2.95 -4.71 -9.38
CA ASP A 106 3.80 -4.98 -10.53
C ASP A 106 4.52 -3.71 -10.99
N PRO A 107 5.78 -3.81 -11.43
CA PRO A 107 6.47 -2.66 -11.99
C PRO A 107 5.93 -2.31 -13.37
N ASP A 108 6.10 -1.04 -13.76
CA ASP A 108 5.83 -0.59 -15.12
C ASP A 108 6.96 -1.03 -16.07
N ILE A 109 8.18 -1.03 -15.55
CA ILE A 109 9.37 -1.51 -16.26
C ILE A 109 10.00 -2.60 -15.41
N GLU A 110 10.07 -3.81 -15.95
CA GLU A 110 10.68 -4.94 -15.25
C GLU A 110 12.19 -4.88 -15.37
N LEU A 111 12.89 -4.88 -14.23
CA LEU A 111 14.34 -4.83 -14.17
C LEU A 111 14.80 -5.50 -12.88
N GLU A 112 15.61 -6.53 -13.01
CA GLU A 112 16.25 -7.16 -11.85
C GLU A 112 17.55 -6.42 -11.50
N TYR A 113 17.72 -6.14 -10.20
CA TYR A 113 18.90 -5.43 -9.71
C TYR A 113 19.34 -5.91 -8.33
#